data_930bf5235cbacf1f87a22a4075781667
#
_entry.id   930bf5235cbacf1f87a22a4075781667
#
_cell.length_a   1.000
_cell.length_b   1.000
_cell.length_c   1.000
_cell.angle_alpha   90.00
_cell.angle_beta   90.00
_cell.angle_gamma   90.00
#
_symmetry.space_group_name_H-M   'P 1'
#
loop_
_entity.id
_entity.type
_entity.pdbx_description
1 polymer ?
#
loop_
_entity_poly.entity_id
_entity_poly.type
_entity_poly.pdbx_seq_one_letter_code
_entity_poly.pdbx_strand_id
1 'polypeptide(L)'
;MAITQCDPETYTFGAKYSSKEVYLYQDETNIKSFQKISDNTLRVTHNGCMNGFEDGETYILRHYVYNGTVFNLRDYSKNITFDNVSIYGSSGMAYICEGNSSHFQIINSFIGVNPEHKDKRCVSLTADAIHIVNTNGCFNISDCDISGMGDDCINVHDGLGYVSAVNGNTLTLIASAMRLEEGDTLGFKNDKFENTDLTAKIVSVKDLDW
;
A
#
# COMPACT_ATOMS: atom_id res chain seq x y z
N MET A 1 -8.24 8.88 -5.63
CA MET A 1 -9.41 8.15 -6.17
C MET A 1 -8.92 7.17 -7.22
N ALA A 2 -9.42 5.95 -7.25
CA ALA A 2 -9.13 4.98 -8.30
C ALA A 2 -10.43 4.40 -8.85
N ILE A 3 -10.47 4.16 -10.15
CA ILE A 3 -11.59 3.53 -10.85
C ILE A 3 -11.05 2.24 -11.45
N THR A 4 -11.66 1.12 -11.08
CA THR A 4 -11.23 -0.21 -11.53
C THR A 4 -12.42 -0.97 -12.10
N GLN A 5 -12.27 -1.57 -13.30
CA GLN A 5 -13.29 -2.43 -13.86
C GLN A 5 -13.49 -3.69 -13.02
N CYS A 6 -14.73 -4.12 -12.86
CA CYS A 6 -15.06 -5.37 -12.17
C CYS A 6 -16.08 -6.19 -12.94
N ASP A 7 -16.13 -7.48 -12.61
CA ASP A 7 -17.15 -8.39 -13.10
C ASP A 7 -18.51 -8.04 -12.46
N PRO A 8 -19.53 -7.72 -13.25
CA PRO A 8 -20.85 -7.36 -12.72
C PRO A 8 -21.60 -8.51 -12.06
N GLU A 9 -21.25 -9.78 -12.37
CA GLU A 9 -21.94 -10.97 -11.84
C GLU A 9 -21.34 -11.42 -10.51
N THR A 10 -20.00 -11.40 -10.41
CA THR A 10 -19.28 -11.92 -9.24
C THR A 10 -18.81 -10.81 -8.31
N TYR A 11 -18.85 -9.56 -8.74
CA TYR A 11 -18.31 -8.40 -8.04
C TYR A 11 -16.82 -8.58 -7.69
N THR A 12 -16.07 -9.22 -8.59
CA THR A 12 -14.62 -9.37 -8.45
C THR A 12 -13.87 -8.57 -9.50
N PHE A 13 -12.67 -8.17 -9.18
CA PHE A 13 -11.70 -7.65 -10.14
C PHE A 13 -10.43 -8.51 -10.08
N GLY A 14 -9.64 -8.51 -11.14
CA GLY A 14 -8.47 -9.38 -11.25
C GLY A 14 -8.10 -9.64 -12.70
N ALA A 15 -7.46 -10.74 -13.00
CA ALA A 15 -6.78 -11.01 -14.28
C ALA A 15 -7.53 -10.63 -15.57
N LYS A 16 -8.85 -10.79 -15.61
CA LYS A 16 -9.66 -10.42 -16.78
C LYS A 16 -10.03 -8.94 -16.80
N TYR A 17 -10.14 -8.30 -15.64
CA TYR A 17 -10.70 -6.95 -15.48
C TYR A 17 -9.67 -5.92 -14.97
N SER A 18 -8.48 -6.36 -14.60
CA SER A 18 -7.42 -5.48 -14.04
C SER A 18 -6.81 -4.52 -15.07
N SER A 19 -7.02 -4.75 -16.36
CA SER A 19 -6.44 -3.90 -17.41
C SER A 19 -7.08 -2.52 -17.54
N LYS A 20 -8.25 -2.30 -16.92
CA LYS A 20 -8.95 -1.01 -16.94
C LYS A 20 -8.97 -0.41 -15.52
N GLU A 21 -7.83 0.04 -15.10
CA GLU A 21 -7.67 0.80 -13.86
C GLU A 21 -7.10 2.19 -14.15
N VAL A 22 -7.68 3.21 -13.54
CA VAL A 22 -7.21 4.59 -13.63
C VAL A 22 -7.15 5.20 -12.24
N TYR A 23 -5.99 5.69 -11.88
CA TYR A 23 -5.79 6.52 -10.70
C TYR A 23 -6.06 7.98 -11.06
N LEU A 24 -7.08 8.53 -10.46
CA LEU A 24 -7.43 9.94 -10.58
C LEU A 24 -6.77 10.67 -9.40
N TYR A 25 -5.46 10.83 -9.48
CA TYR A 25 -4.76 11.72 -8.56
C TYR A 25 -5.23 13.16 -8.78
N GLN A 26 -4.96 14.04 -7.82
CA GLN A 26 -5.34 15.45 -7.80
C GLN A 26 -4.73 16.28 -8.95
N ASP A 27 -4.29 15.64 -9.99
CA ASP A 27 -3.86 16.30 -11.20
C ASP A 27 -5.10 16.77 -11.96
N GLU A 28 -5.46 18.03 -11.75
CA GLU A 28 -6.57 18.71 -12.42
C GLU A 28 -6.52 18.62 -13.95
N THR A 29 -5.39 18.17 -14.49
CA THR A 29 -5.21 17.98 -15.93
C THR A 29 -6.04 16.82 -16.48
N ASN A 30 -6.40 15.84 -15.67
CA ASN A 30 -7.10 14.64 -16.10
C ASN A 30 -8.62 14.75 -16.01
N ILE A 31 -9.16 15.38 -14.99
CA ILE A 31 -10.59 15.58 -14.79
C ILE A 31 -10.95 17.05 -14.93
N LYS A 32 -11.79 17.36 -15.90
CA LYS A 32 -12.28 18.73 -16.14
C LYS A 32 -13.39 19.13 -15.19
N SER A 33 -14.34 18.24 -14.95
CA SER A 33 -15.49 18.55 -14.09
C SER A 33 -16.22 17.31 -13.62
N PHE A 34 -16.92 17.47 -12.49
CA PHE A 34 -17.93 16.55 -12.00
C PHE A 34 -19.28 17.28 -11.98
N GLN A 35 -20.31 16.63 -12.49
CA GLN A 35 -21.68 17.16 -12.48
C GLN A 35 -22.62 16.08 -11.95
N LYS A 36 -23.32 16.39 -10.84
CA LYS A 36 -24.40 15.54 -10.36
C LYS A 36 -25.60 15.70 -11.30
N ILE A 37 -26.01 14.62 -11.95
CA ILE A 37 -27.17 14.59 -12.85
C ILE A 37 -28.43 14.18 -12.07
N SER A 38 -28.31 13.21 -11.18
CA SER A 38 -29.35 12.74 -10.27
C SER A 38 -28.73 12.22 -8.97
N ASP A 39 -29.53 11.66 -8.07
CA ASP A 39 -28.99 11.08 -6.82
C ASP A 39 -28.05 9.90 -7.07
N ASN A 40 -28.24 9.19 -8.17
CA ASN A 40 -27.46 7.99 -8.51
C ASN A 40 -26.65 8.15 -9.82
N THR A 41 -26.52 9.39 -10.34
CA THR A 41 -25.83 9.62 -11.61
C THR A 41 -24.88 10.78 -11.50
N LEU A 42 -23.61 10.51 -11.78
CA LEU A 42 -22.54 11.50 -11.86
C LEU A 42 -21.98 11.52 -13.29
N ARG A 43 -21.91 12.71 -13.88
CA ARG A 43 -21.17 12.93 -15.12
C ARG A 43 -19.74 13.35 -14.81
N VAL A 44 -18.79 12.65 -15.36
CA VAL A 44 -17.36 12.98 -15.27
C VAL A 44 -16.89 13.43 -16.65
N THR A 45 -16.35 14.64 -16.76
CA THR A 45 -15.71 15.12 -18.00
C THR A 45 -14.20 15.08 -17.82
N HIS A 46 -13.50 14.43 -18.74
CA HIS A 46 -12.07 14.15 -18.61
C HIS A 46 -11.28 14.50 -19.88
N ASN A 47 -9.96 14.54 -19.79
CA ASN A 47 -9.00 14.82 -20.86
C ASN A 47 -8.42 13.54 -21.51
N GLY A 48 -9.22 12.48 -21.63
CA GLY A 48 -8.79 11.23 -22.26
C GLY A 48 -8.23 10.18 -21.29
N CYS A 49 -8.09 10.48 -20.00
CA CYS A 49 -7.58 9.52 -19.00
C CYS A 49 -8.47 8.28 -18.84
N MET A 50 -9.73 8.35 -19.27
CA MET A 50 -10.68 7.23 -19.23
C MET A 50 -10.97 6.69 -20.65
N ASN A 51 -10.06 6.86 -21.60
CA ASN A 51 -10.20 6.25 -22.91
C ASN A 51 -10.15 4.72 -22.78
N GLY A 52 -11.07 4.02 -23.47
CA GLY A 52 -11.22 2.57 -23.38
C GLY A 52 -12.25 2.10 -22.34
N PHE A 53 -12.86 3.03 -21.59
CA PHE A 53 -14.04 2.72 -20.79
C PHE A 53 -15.27 2.69 -21.72
N GLU A 54 -16.11 1.69 -21.60
CA GLU A 54 -17.21 1.44 -22.50
C GLU A 54 -18.57 1.50 -21.78
N ASP A 55 -19.61 1.84 -22.54
CA ASP A 55 -20.97 1.88 -22.02
C ASP A 55 -21.43 0.49 -21.59
N GLY A 56 -22.06 0.40 -20.43
CA GLY A 56 -22.60 -0.85 -19.90
C GLY A 56 -21.60 -1.66 -19.06
N GLU A 57 -20.33 -1.25 -19.01
CA GLU A 57 -19.34 -1.87 -18.12
C GLU A 57 -19.57 -1.45 -16.66
N THR A 58 -19.13 -2.30 -15.74
CA THR A 58 -19.24 -2.06 -14.31
C THR A 58 -17.89 -1.71 -13.74
N TYR A 59 -17.86 -0.64 -12.96
CA TYR A 59 -16.64 -0.11 -12.35
C TYR A 59 -16.83 0.14 -10.86
N ILE A 60 -15.76 -0.09 -10.10
CA ILE A 60 -15.65 0.31 -8.70
C ILE A 60 -14.96 1.64 -8.64
N LEU A 61 -15.57 2.59 -7.96
CA LEU A 61 -14.96 3.86 -7.63
C LEU A 61 -14.43 3.81 -6.20
N ARG A 62 -13.12 3.65 -6.04
CA ARG A 62 -12.45 3.75 -4.74
C ARG A 62 -12.22 5.23 -4.44
N HIS A 63 -13.12 5.83 -3.66
CA HIS A 63 -13.11 7.26 -3.38
C HIS A 63 -11.87 7.68 -2.59
N TYR A 64 -11.49 6.88 -1.59
CA TYR A 64 -10.25 7.02 -0.84
C TYR A 64 -9.34 5.83 -1.14
N VAL A 65 -8.05 6.11 -1.29
CA VAL A 65 -6.98 5.12 -1.39
C VAL A 65 -5.90 5.59 -0.44
N TYR A 66 -5.36 4.72 0.39
CA TYR A 66 -4.37 5.04 1.43
C TYR A 66 -4.82 6.06 2.49
N ASN A 67 -6.12 6.24 2.72
CA ASN A 67 -6.65 7.27 3.61
C ASN A 67 -6.92 6.79 5.05
N GLY A 68 -6.37 5.68 5.42
CA GLY A 68 -6.51 5.13 6.77
C GLY A 68 -5.97 3.72 6.85
N THR A 69 -5.82 3.25 8.06
CA THR A 69 -5.37 1.88 8.35
C THR A 69 -6.10 1.41 9.60
N VAL A 70 -6.53 0.15 9.60
CA VAL A 70 -7.23 -0.39 10.78
C VAL A 70 -6.26 -0.58 11.95
N PHE A 71 -5.12 -1.21 11.67
CA PHE A 71 -4.06 -1.41 12.66
C PHE A 71 -2.74 -0.86 12.13
N ASN A 72 -2.10 -0.03 12.95
CA ASN A 72 -0.84 0.59 12.63
C ASN A 72 0.18 0.27 13.72
N LEU A 73 1.16 -0.56 13.37
CA LEU A 73 2.29 -0.91 14.20
C LEU A 73 3.46 0.02 13.83
N ARG A 74 3.82 0.91 14.74
CA ARG A 74 4.86 1.93 14.54
C ARG A 74 5.81 2.00 15.73
N ASP A 75 6.88 2.71 15.52
CA ASP A 75 7.73 3.25 16.58
C ASP A 75 8.13 2.17 17.60
N TYR A 76 8.81 1.13 17.09
CA TYR A 76 9.32 0.02 17.91
C TYR A 76 8.26 -0.87 18.56
N SER A 77 7.03 -0.86 18.05
CA SER A 77 6.00 -1.82 18.49
C SER A 77 6.49 -3.24 18.29
N LYS A 78 6.39 -4.07 19.31
CA LYS A 78 6.88 -5.45 19.25
C LYS A 78 6.12 -6.41 20.16
N ASN A 79 6.27 -7.70 19.89
CA ASN A 79 5.65 -8.79 20.63
C ASN A 79 4.10 -8.70 20.61
N ILE A 80 3.54 -8.40 19.45
CA ILE A 80 2.10 -8.22 19.26
C ILE A 80 1.54 -9.40 18.49
N THR A 81 0.43 -9.92 18.95
CA THR A 81 -0.35 -10.97 18.29
C THR A 81 -1.75 -10.47 17.97
N PHE A 82 -2.13 -10.59 16.70
CA PHE A 82 -3.51 -10.49 16.23
C PHE A 82 -3.98 -11.90 15.95
N ASP A 83 -4.90 -12.38 16.73
CA ASP A 83 -5.45 -13.73 16.62
C ASP A 83 -6.96 -13.69 16.46
N ASN A 84 -7.48 -14.38 15.45
CA ASN A 84 -8.91 -14.46 15.17
C ASN A 84 -9.57 -13.09 14.96
N VAL A 85 -8.93 -12.23 14.16
CA VAL A 85 -9.43 -10.89 13.82
C VAL A 85 -10.12 -10.92 12.47
N SER A 86 -11.33 -10.33 12.39
CA SER A 86 -12.05 -10.17 11.13
C SER A 86 -12.11 -8.68 10.73
N ILE A 87 -11.60 -8.36 9.53
CA ILE A 87 -11.61 -7.00 8.98
C ILE A 87 -12.44 -7.01 7.69
N TYR A 88 -13.58 -6.35 7.71
CA TYR A 88 -14.52 -6.33 6.59
C TYR A 88 -14.45 -5.07 5.73
N GLY A 89 -13.66 -4.09 6.12
CA GLY A 89 -13.50 -2.87 5.35
C GLY A 89 -12.59 -1.83 5.95
N SER A 90 -11.89 -1.12 5.06
CA SER A 90 -11.10 0.06 5.38
C SER A 90 -11.05 1.00 4.17
N SER A 91 -10.87 2.30 4.44
CA SER A 91 -10.57 3.30 3.41
C SER A 91 -9.07 3.37 3.05
N GLY A 92 -8.32 2.38 3.43
CA GLY A 92 -6.91 2.20 3.18
C GLY A 92 -6.54 0.75 3.40
N MET A 93 -5.55 0.48 4.26
CA MET A 93 -5.00 -0.84 4.56
C MET A 93 -5.70 -1.50 5.76
N ALA A 94 -5.55 -2.83 5.91
CA ALA A 94 -5.90 -3.48 7.16
C ALA A 94 -4.78 -3.33 8.19
N TYR A 95 -3.57 -3.68 7.81
CA TYR A 95 -2.38 -3.55 8.66
C TYR A 95 -1.30 -2.77 7.93
N ILE A 96 -0.67 -1.83 8.63
CA ILE A 96 0.64 -1.30 8.28
C ILE A 96 1.60 -1.55 9.43
N CYS A 97 2.76 -2.12 9.12
CA CYS A 97 3.82 -2.42 10.07
C CYS A 97 5.07 -1.71 9.62
N GLU A 98 5.48 -0.68 10.36
CA GLU A 98 6.58 0.22 9.99
C GLU A 98 7.37 0.67 11.23
N GLY A 99 8.39 1.48 11.01
CA GLY A 99 9.09 2.18 12.08
C GLY A 99 9.79 1.25 13.07
N ASN A 100 10.55 0.27 12.55
CA ASN A 100 11.29 -0.71 13.35
C ASN A 100 10.41 -1.58 14.25
N SER A 101 9.12 -1.74 13.91
CA SER A 101 8.29 -2.73 14.58
C SER A 101 8.82 -4.15 14.29
N SER A 102 8.64 -5.06 15.24
CA SER A 102 9.23 -6.39 15.15
C SER A 102 8.49 -7.43 15.99
N HIS A 103 8.72 -8.72 15.69
CA HIS A 103 8.17 -9.83 16.46
C HIS A 103 6.66 -9.73 16.62
N PHE A 104 5.95 -9.58 15.51
CA PHE A 104 4.50 -9.56 15.47
C PHE A 104 3.94 -10.73 14.67
N GLN A 105 2.71 -11.08 14.93
CA GLN A 105 2.02 -12.11 14.15
C GLN A 105 0.55 -11.78 13.93
N ILE A 106 0.05 -12.19 12.78
CA ILE A 106 -1.35 -12.12 12.37
C ILE A 106 -1.75 -13.55 12.03
N ILE A 107 -2.62 -14.13 12.84
CA ILE A 107 -2.94 -15.55 12.73
C ILE A 107 -4.46 -15.77 12.80
N ASN A 108 -4.94 -16.86 12.18
CA ASN A 108 -6.33 -17.29 12.23
C ASN A 108 -7.33 -16.17 11.85
N SER A 109 -6.93 -15.27 10.94
CA SER A 109 -7.64 -14.01 10.72
C SER A 109 -8.29 -13.94 9.34
N PHE A 110 -9.36 -13.16 9.25
CA PHE A 110 -10.08 -12.90 8.01
C PHE A 110 -9.98 -11.43 7.61
N ILE A 111 -9.53 -11.18 6.38
CA ILE A 111 -9.54 -9.84 5.76
C ILE A 111 -10.28 -9.97 4.44
N GLY A 112 -11.46 -9.40 4.35
CA GLY A 112 -12.25 -9.60 3.14
C GLY A 112 -13.60 -8.90 3.21
N VAL A 113 -14.38 -9.01 2.14
CA VAL A 113 -15.75 -8.51 2.13
C VAL A 113 -16.58 -9.31 3.14
N ASN A 114 -17.37 -8.61 3.94
CA ASN A 114 -18.29 -9.27 4.87
C ASN A 114 -19.14 -10.31 4.12
N PRO A 115 -19.10 -11.59 4.51
CA PRO A 115 -19.86 -12.65 3.86
C PRO A 115 -21.37 -12.38 3.72
N GLU A 116 -21.95 -11.60 4.62
CA GLU A 116 -23.36 -11.19 4.57
C GLU A 116 -23.66 -10.16 3.46
N HIS A 117 -22.63 -9.55 2.87
CA HIS A 117 -22.74 -8.48 1.87
C HIS A 117 -21.93 -8.74 0.61
N LYS A 118 -21.42 -9.95 0.41
CA LYS A 118 -20.59 -10.31 -0.74
C LYS A 118 -21.27 -10.11 -2.11
N ASP A 119 -22.59 -10.12 -2.14
CA ASP A 119 -23.43 -9.89 -3.31
C ASP A 119 -23.64 -8.40 -3.64
N LYS A 120 -23.13 -7.49 -2.81
CA LYS A 120 -23.34 -6.04 -2.92
C LYS A 120 -22.06 -5.23 -2.84
N ARG A 121 -20.95 -5.88 -2.64
CA ARG A 121 -19.68 -5.20 -2.40
C ARG A 121 -18.50 -5.96 -3.00
N CYS A 122 -17.73 -5.29 -3.85
CA CYS A 122 -16.57 -5.88 -4.52
C CYS A 122 -15.28 -5.72 -3.71
N VAL A 123 -15.17 -4.70 -2.89
CA VAL A 123 -13.91 -4.30 -2.25
C VAL A 123 -14.06 -4.32 -0.73
N SER A 124 -13.16 -4.99 -0.05
CA SER A 124 -13.00 -4.90 1.40
C SER A 124 -12.17 -3.69 1.79
N LEU A 125 -11.00 -3.57 1.22
CA LEU A 125 -10.03 -2.51 1.49
C LEU A 125 -9.75 -1.72 0.22
N THR A 126 -9.42 -0.44 0.34
CA THR A 126 -9.11 0.39 -0.82
C THR A 126 -7.63 0.39 -1.19
N ALA A 127 -6.78 -0.21 -0.35
CA ALA A 127 -5.35 -0.38 -0.54
C ALA A 127 -4.93 -1.81 -0.12
N ASP A 128 -3.67 -2.00 0.29
CA ASP A 128 -3.11 -3.29 0.68
C ASP A 128 -3.85 -3.92 1.87
N ALA A 129 -3.88 -5.24 1.94
CA ALA A 129 -4.32 -5.88 3.16
C ALA A 129 -3.25 -5.76 4.25
N ILE A 130 -2.03 -6.19 3.97
CA ILE A 130 -0.92 -6.14 4.92
C ILE A 130 0.28 -5.48 4.26
N HIS A 131 0.73 -4.36 4.79
CA HIS A 131 1.88 -3.62 4.31
C HIS A 131 2.98 -3.60 5.37
N ILE A 132 4.15 -4.17 5.06
CA ILE A 132 5.28 -4.30 5.97
C ILE A 132 6.48 -3.58 5.36
N VAL A 133 6.92 -2.53 6.01
CA VAL A 133 8.02 -1.69 5.55
C VAL A 133 8.90 -1.22 6.70
N ASN A 134 10.22 -1.23 6.50
CA ASN A 134 11.18 -0.78 7.49
C ASN A 134 10.95 -1.43 8.88
N THR A 135 10.84 -2.75 8.91
CA THR A 135 10.67 -3.53 10.13
C THR A 135 11.96 -4.27 10.47
N ASN A 136 12.20 -4.46 11.76
CA ASN A 136 13.33 -5.23 12.27
C ASN A 136 12.83 -6.55 12.88
N GLY A 137 13.46 -7.67 12.51
CA GLY A 137 13.19 -8.97 13.12
C GLY A 137 12.10 -9.77 12.41
N CYS A 138 11.49 -10.70 13.15
CA CYS A 138 10.58 -11.68 12.58
C CYS A 138 9.12 -11.22 12.62
N PHE A 139 8.38 -11.63 11.62
CA PHE A 139 6.91 -11.60 11.64
C PHE A 139 6.35 -12.94 11.14
N ASN A 140 5.13 -13.25 11.50
CA ASN A 140 4.41 -14.42 11.05
C ASN A 140 3.01 -14.06 10.59
N ILE A 141 2.63 -14.55 9.41
CA ILE A 141 1.26 -14.46 8.89
C ILE A 141 0.86 -15.89 8.53
N SER A 142 -0.09 -16.44 9.26
CA SER A 142 -0.52 -17.83 9.05
C SER A 142 -2.01 -18.03 9.30
N ASP A 143 -2.57 -19.02 8.61
CA ASP A 143 -3.96 -19.42 8.73
C ASP A 143 -4.94 -18.23 8.52
N CYS A 144 -4.62 -17.36 7.56
CA CYS A 144 -5.40 -16.19 7.22
C CYS A 144 -6.10 -16.37 5.87
N ASP A 145 -7.35 -15.92 5.80
CA ASP A 145 -8.08 -15.75 4.55
C ASP A 145 -8.09 -14.26 4.20
N ILE A 146 -7.47 -13.90 3.06
CA ILE A 146 -7.26 -12.52 2.65
C ILE A 146 -7.75 -12.32 1.22
N SER A 147 -8.76 -11.44 1.04
CA SER A 147 -9.39 -11.23 -0.25
C SER A 147 -10.05 -9.85 -0.41
N GLY A 148 -10.29 -9.43 -1.67
CA GLY A 148 -11.06 -8.24 -1.99
C GLY A 148 -10.40 -6.91 -1.66
N MET A 149 -9.07 -6.87 -1.53
CA MET A 149 -8.32 -5.63 -1.38
C MET A 149 -8.15 -4.93 -2.74
N GLY A 150 -7.96 -3.63 -2.69
CA GLY A 150 -7.80 -2.80 -3.88
C GLY A 150 -6.37 -2.68 -4.38
N ASP A 151 -5.41 -3.26 -3.66
CA ASP A 151 -3.99 -3.28 -4.00
C ASP A 151 -3.39 -4.62 -3.56
N ASP A 152 -2.19 -4.67 -3.01
CA ASP A 152 -1.50 -5.90 -2.67
C ASP A 152 -2.17 -6.69 -1.53
N CYS A 153 -2.14 -8.02 -1.65
CA CYS A 153 -2.55 -8.90 -0.56
C CYS A 153 -1.58 -8.78 0.62
N ILE A 154 -0.29 -8.93 0.35
CA ILE A 154 0.79 -8.73 1.31
C ILE A 154 1.93 -8.04 0.57
N ASN A 155 2.29 -6.87 0.99
CA ASN A 155 3.42 -6.09 0.48
C ASN A 155 4.52 -6.04 1.54
N VAL A 156 5.69 -6.54 1.21
CA VAL A 156 6.86 -6.54 2.11
C VAL A 156 8.03 -5.92 1.39
N HIS A 157 8.50 -4.79 1.86
CA HIS A 157 9.65 -4.12 1.26
C HIS A 157 10.39 -3.22 2.25
N ASP A 158 11.62 -2.87 1.87
CA ASP A 158 12.39 -1.79 2.49
C ASP A 158 12.53 -0.61 1.53
N GLY A 159 12.96 0.52 2.05
CA GLY A 159 13.34 1.68 1.27
C GLY A 159 14.77 1.58 0.74
N LEU A 160 15.05 2.29 -0.35
CA LEU A 160 16.40 2.54 -0.86
C LEU A 160 16.75 4.02 -0.62
N GLY A 161 17.95 4.27 -0.15
CA GLY A 161 18.53 5.61 -0.06
C GLY A 161 19.58 5.83 -1.15
N TYR A 162 19.73 7.08 -1.58
CA TYR A 162 20.79 7.48 -2.50
C TYR A 162 21.87 8.21 -1.74
N VAL A 163 23.12 7.78 -1.94
CA VAL A 163 24.30 8.48 -1.40
C VAL A 163 24.49 9.75 -2.22
N SER A 164 24.26 10.92 -1.61
CA SER A 164 24.43 12.22 -2.25
C SER A 164 25.82 12.81 -2.03
N ALA A 165 26.48 12.45 -0.93
CA ALA A 165 27.86 12.87 -0.65
C ALA A 165 28.57 11.87 0.27
N VAL A 166 29.90 11.84 0.13
CA VAL A 166 30.80 11.05 0.98
C VAL A 166 31.89 11.97 1.51
N ASN A 167 32.09 12.00 2.83
CA ASN A 167 33.18 12.72 3.46
C ASN A 167 33.82 11.81 4.52
N GLY A 168 34.94 11.19 4.16
CA GLY A 168 35.57 10.17 5.01
C GLY A 168 34.63 9.01 5.29
N ASN A 169 34.31 8.78 6.54
CA ASN A 169 33.35 7.74 6.96
C ASN A 169 31.92 8.26 7.15
N THR A 170 31.64 9.47 6.67
CA THR A 170 30.30 10.04 6.74
C THR A 170 29.63 10.02 5.39
N LEU A 171 28.44 9.46 5.33
CA LEU A 171 27.58 9.45 4.15
C LEU A 171 26.44 10.46 4.35
N THR A 172 26.16 11.26 3.33
CA THR A 172 24.90 12.01 3.26
C THR A 172 23.95 11.26 2.33
N LEU A 173 22.77 10.94 2.83
CA LEU A 173 21.80 10.12 2.12
C LEU A 173 20.52 10.93 1.83
N ILE A 174 19.94 10.69 0.67
CA ILE A 174 18.55 11.00 0.37
C ILE A 174 17.78 9.70 0.60
N ALA A 175 17.06 9.58 1.71
CA ALA A 175 16.55 8.32 2.22
C ALA A 175 15.17 8.49 2.87
N SER A 176 14.23 9.13 2.18
CA SER A 176 12.91 9.48 2.73
C SER A 176 12.07 8.27 3.18
N ALA A 177 12.36 7.09 2.63
CA ALA A 177 11.64 5.85 2.94
C ALA A 177 12.43 4.89 3.84
N MET A 178 13.63 5.25 4.28
CA MET A 178 14.44 4.41 5.15
C MET A 178 14.42 4.95 6.58
N ARG A 179 14.33 4.06 7.55
CA ARG A 179 14.65 4.37 8.95
C ARG A 179 15.97 3.70 9.29
N LEU A 180 16.97 4.49 9.58
CA LEU A 180 18.33 4.06 9.87
C LEU A 180 18.64 4.30 11.33
N GLU A 181 19.30 3.34 11.98
CA GLU A 181 19.67 3.42 13.37
C GLU A 181 21.14 3.08 13.60
N GLU A 182 21.66 3.53 14.72
CA GLU A 182 22.97 3.10 15.19
C GLU A 182 22.97 1.57 15.39
N GLY A 183 23.96 0.92 14.81
CA GLY A 183 24.09 -0.53 14.84
C GLY A 183 23.58 -1.25 13.60
N ASP A 184 22.82 -0.59 12.75
CA ASP A 184 22.39 -1.17 11.47
C ASP A 184 23.57 -1.39 10.53
N THR A 185 23.38 -2.33 9.60
CA THR A 185 24.36 -2.60 8.54
C THR A 185 23.79 -2.19 7.20
N LEU A 186 24.46 -1.25 6.54
CA LEU A 186 24.16 -0.86 5.17
C LEU A 186 24.80 -1.83 4.18
N GLY A 187 24.02 -2.30 3.22
CA GLY A 187 24.52 -2.88 1.98
C GLY A 187 24.44 -1.84 0.86
N PHE A 188 25.34 -1.92 -0.12
CA PHE A 188 25.39 -0.94 -1.20
C PHE A 188 25.09 -1.59 -2.55
N LYS A 189 24.41 -0.85 -3.40
CA LYS A 189 24.20 -1.17 -4.83
C LYS A 189 25.00 -0.20 -5.69
N ASN A 190 25.47 -0.70 -6.84
CA ASN A 190 26.12 0.15 -7.85
C ASN A 190 25.08 0.93 -8.66
N ASP A 191 25.54 1.70 -9.63
CA ASP A 191 24.73 2.51 -10.57
C ASP A 191 23.80 1.67 -11.48
N LYS A 192 24.00 0.35 -11.53
CA LYS A 192 23.15 -0.60 -12.25
C LYS A 192 22.18 -1.34 -11.33
N PHE A 193 22.07 -0.94 -10.06
CA PHE A 193 21.29 -1.60 -9.02
C PHE A 193 21.74 -3.03 -8.68
N GLU A 194 22.94 -3.43 -9.03
CA GLU A 194 23.53 -4.70 -8.64
C GLU A 194 24.08 -4.61 -7.22
N ASN A 195 23.94 -5.67 -6.44
CA ASN A 195 24.53 -5.73 -5.09
C ASN A 195 26.05 -5.71 -5.19
N THR A 196 26.66 -4.97 -4.31
CA THR A 196 28.12 -4.98 -4.11
C THR A 196 28.48 -5.78 -2.86
N ASP A 197 29.76 -6.15 -2.71
CA ASP A 197 30.26 -6.79 -1.48
C ASP A 197 30.56 -5.74 -0.38
N LEU A 198 30.31 -4.46 -0.65
CA LEU A 198 30.58 -3.38 0.30
C LEU A 198 29.45 -3.34 1.36
N THR A 199 29.86 -3.32 2.61
CA THR A 199 28.97 -3.09 3.75
C THR A 199 29.57 -2.05 4.70
N ALA A 200 28.72 -1.36 5.43
CA ALA A 200 29.14 -0.42 6.48
C ALA A 200 28.20 -0.52 7.68
N LYS A 201 28.78 -0.54 8.87
CA LYS A 201 28.01 -0.47 10.13
C LYS A 201 27.77 0.99 10.51
N ILE A 202 26.54 1.32 10.82
CA ILE A 202 26.15 2.67 11.27
C ILE A 202 26.59 2.87 12.71
N VAL A 203 27.36 3.92 12.96
CA VAL A 203 27.81 4.31 14.30
C VAL A 203 27.03 5.50 14.86
N SER A 204 26.39 6.29 14.01
CA SER A 204 25.47 7.35 14.40
C SER A 204 24.64 7.81 13.21
N VAL A 205 23.45 8.30 13.46
CA VAL A 205 22.55 8.91 12.47
C VAL A 205 22.21 10.33 12.92
N LYS A 206 22.16 11.24 11.99
CA LYS A 206 21.71 12.61 12.19
C LYS A 206 20.80 13.04 11.07
N ASP A 207 19.60 13.45 11.39
CA ASP A 207 18.70 14.09 10.46
C ASP A 207 19.23 15.46 10.03
N LEU A 208 19.11 15.76 8.76
CA LEU A 208 19.42 17.08 8.23
C LEU A 208 18.10 17.81 7.96
N ASP A 209 17.96 18.99 8.55
CA ASP A 209 16.87 19.91 8.21
C ASP A 209 17.10 20.45 6.78
N TRP A 210 16.08 20.39 5.95
CA TRP A 210 16.08 20.89 4.58
C TRP A 210 15.37 22.24 4.50
#